data_ce4abf8e2efc3afe55c4e525ee0dab03
#
_entry.id   ce4abf8e2efc3afe55c4e525ee0dab03
#
_cell.length_a   1.000
_cell.length_b   1.000
_cell.length_c   1.000
_cell.angle_alpha   90.00
_cell.angle_beta   90.00
_cell.angle_gamma   90.00
#
_symmetry.space_group_name_H-M   'P 1'
#
loop_
_entity.id
_entity.type
_entity.pdbx_description
1 polymer ?
#
loop_
_entity_poly.entity_id
_entity_poly.type
_entity_poly.pdbx_seq_one_letter_code
_entity_poly.pdbx_strand_id
1 'polypeptide(L)'
;MTSMTVPTSGTGEAGRAGGSGEAAGVWRRMRMWGAAHAVDDLYQGLVPAVVPYFVLERGYGYVAAGGLTLAATLGSAVPQPLVGLLVDRRPLPWLSAAGLALAGLGAGLSGLADGYALVWLLVLLSGLGVAAFHPAAGRAAREAAGDSTSAMSVFAAGGSVGFFLAPVLATPLLSAWGVRATAVFVLPALLMAAVLFRARHRTYPHAGGGAKRSGRDRWRPFLVLTGVEVVRSVVFFGVSTFIELYWLRQLHASHLLAGAALTCFLLGGVAGTLGGGRLADRIGMVRTAQWGTALTVPALVLLRVTPGAWAPLLFAVLAGATLNLPFAVLVKLGQDYLPNRPGTAAGVTLGLAVSVGGLVAPLFGLLAQHHGPQGVLALLPAIPLLGVALGAFMVEPGRWKDEADPAPEPEPATRG
;
A
#
# COMPACT_ATOMS: atom_id res chain seq x y z
N MET A 1 13.78 -26.99 -67.73
CA MET A 1 12.64 -26.79 -66.83
C MET A 1 13.07 -27.18 -65.42
N THR A 2 13.57 -26.20 -64.66
CA THR A 2 14.12 -26.40 -63.32
C THR A 2 13.16 -25.70 -62.32
N SER A 3 12.45 -26.51 -61.54
CA SER A 3 11.50 -26.06 -60.55
C SER A 3 12.24 -25.50 -59.33
N MET A 4 12.08 -24.20 -59.03
CA MET A 4 12.50 -23.54 -57.81
C MET A 4 11.38 -23.74 -56.75
N THR A 5 11.66 -24.50 -55.71
CA THR A 5 10.85 -24.57 -54.49
C THR A 5 11.27 -23.40 -53.55
N VAL A 6 10.31 -22.54 -53.23
CA VAL A 6 10.43 -21.47 -52.23
C VAL A 6 10.28 -22.07 -50.84
N PRO A 7 11.17 -21.82 -49.86
CA PRO A 7 10.94 -22.25 -48.49
C PRO A 7 9.97 -21.31 -47.79
N THR A 8 8.87 -21.82 -47.30
CA THR A 8 7.91 -21.12 -46.42
C THR A 8 8.51 -20.89 -45.04
N SER A 9 8.66 -19.62 -44.69
CA SER A 9 9.18 -19.16 -43.40
C SER A 9 8.25 -19.46 -42.26
N GLY A 10 8.56 -20.50 -41.47
CA GLY A 10 7.92 -20.83 -40.21
C GLY A 10 8.46 -20.04 -39.01
N THR A 11 8.35 -18.71 -39.01
CA THR A 11 8.87 -17.85 -37.90
C THR A 11 7.78 -17.18 -37.07
N GLY A 12 6.50 -17.50 -37.27
CA GLY A 12 5.38 -16.82 -36.61
C GLY A 12 4.90 -17.42 -35.28
N GLU A 13 5.12 -18.71 -35.01
CA GLU A 13 4.54 -19.39 -33.83
C GLU A 13 5.47 -19.46 -32.63
N ALA A 14 6.78 -19.54 -32.81
CA ALA A 14 7.73 -19.60 -31.71
C ALA A 14 7.79 -18.28 -30.88
N GLY A 15 7.57 -17.11 -31.50
CA GLY A 15 7.55 -15.83 -30.83
C GLY A 15 6.32 -15.59 -29.94
N ARG A 16 5.16 -16.18 -30.27
CA ARG A 16 3.93 -16.06 -29.48
C ARG A 16 3.91 -16.97 -28.25
N ALA A 17 4.49 -18.14 -28.31
CA ALA A 17 4.57 -19.07 -27.19
C ALA A 17 5.53 -18.60 -26.09
N GLY A 18 6.63 -17.94 -26.43
CA GLY A 18 7.57 -17.35 -25.47
C GLY A 18 6.97 -16.19 -24.67
N GLY A 19 6.23 -15.29 -25.31
CA GLY A 19 5.60 -14.14 -24.64
C GLY A 19 4.48 -14.50 -23.67
N SER A 20 3.70 -15.53 -23.96
CA SER A 20 2.61 -16.00 -23.06
C SER A 20 3.14 -16.67 -21.79
N GLY A 21 4.24 -17.42 -21.88
CA GLY A 21 4.88 -18.07 -20.72
C GLY A 21 5.56 -17.07 -19.79
N GLU A 22 6.18 -16.04 -20.35
CA GLU A 22 6.82 -14.94 -19.59
C GLU A 22 5.79 -14.09 -18.87
N ALA A 23 4.70 -13.69 -19.53
CA ALA A 23 3.59 -12.97 -18.94
C ALA A 23 2.94 -13.78 -17.80
N ALA A 24 2.68 -15.08 -17.98
CA ALA A 24 2.17 -15.95 -16.94
C ALA A 24 3.11 -16.02 -15.73
N GLY A 25 4.42 -16.01 -15.96
CA GLY A 25 5.45 -15.97 -14.92
C GLY A 25 5.41 -14.69 -14.09
N VAL A 26 5.22 -13.51 -14.72
CA VAL A 26 5.05 -12.22 -14.04
C VAL A 26 3.83 -12.26 -13.13
N TRP A 27 2.66 -12.64 -13.66
CA TRP A 27 1.42 -12.67 -12.88
C TRP A 27 1.47 -13.66 -11.71
N ARG A 28 2.13 -14.81 -11.86
CA ARG A 28 2.34 -15.75 -10.76
C ARG A 28 3.18 -15.13 -9.63
N ARG A 29 4.27 -14.44 -9.97
CA ARG A 29 5.12 -13.72 -8.98
C ARG A 29 4.34 -12.60 -8.31
N MET A 30 3.56 -11.81 -9.07
CA MET A 30 2.79 -10.70 -8.52
C MET A 30 1.67 -11.18 -7.59
N ARG A 31 0.98 -12.29 -7.90
CA ARG A 31 0.01 -12.89 -6.98
C ARG A 31 0.66 -13.35 -5.67
N MET A 32 1.86 -13.92 -5.74
CA MET A 32 2.61 -14.29 -4.52
C MET A 32 2.97 -13.04 -3.69
N TRP A 33 3.50 -11.99 -4.32
CA TRP A 33 3.83 -10.75 -3.61
C TRP A 33 2.59 -10.03 -3.09
N GLY A 34 1.49 -10.03 -3.83
CA GLY A 34 0.20 -9.49 -3.38
C GLY A 34 -0.36 -10.26 -2.18
N ALA A 35 -0.30 -11.59 -2.19
CA ALA A 35 -0.70 -12.41 -1.05
C ALA A 35 0.22 -12.18 0.17
N ALA A 36 1.53 -12.04 -0.05
CA ALA A 36 2.47 -11.73 1.03
C ALA A 36 2.19 -10.35 1.65
N HIS A 37 1.88 -9.34 0.84
CA HIS A 37 1.50 -8.02 1.31
C HIS A 37 0.17 -8.04 2.06
N ALA A 38 -0.81 -8.84 1.61
CA ALA A 38 -2.07 -9.02 2.33
C ALA A 38 -1.86 -9.64 3.72
N VAL A 39 -0.95 -10.61 3.83
CA VAL A 39 -0.61 -11.20 5.13
C VAL A 39 0.16 -10.21 6.01
N ASP A 40 1.02 -9.35 5.46
CA ASP A 40 1.75 -8.36 6.23
C ASP A 40 0.82 -7.25 6.77
N ASP A 41 0.00 -6.67 5.91
CA ASP A 41 -0.91 -5.58 6.30
C ASP A 41 -2.09 -6.05 7.18
N LEU A 42 -2.36 -7.36 7.19
CA LEU A 42 -3.26 -7.94 8.19
C LEU A 42 -2.77 -7.64 9.61
N TYR A 43 -1.46 -7.62 9.89
CA TYR A 43 -0.92 -7.28 11.20
C TYR A 43 -1.00 -5.80 11.53
N GLN A 44 -0.95 -4.93 10.53
CA GLN A 44 -1.24 -3.51 10.74
C GLN A 44 -2.71 -3.27 11.10
N GLY A 45 -3.63 -3.95 10.41
CA GLY A 45 -5.06 -3.89 10.70
C GLY A 45 -5.47 -4.63 11.99
N LEU A 46 -4.68 -5.62 12.42
CA LEU A 46 -4.95 -6.41 13.62
C LEU A 46 -4.82 -5.58 14.89
N VAL A 47 -3.85 -4.65 14.96
CA VAL A 47 -3.63 -3.83 16.17
C VAL A 47 -4.87 -3.04 16.56
N PRO A 48 -5.47 -2.20 15.69
CA PRO A 48 -6.70 -1.47 16.07
C PRO A 48 -7.87 -2.41 16.37
N ALA A 49 -7.96 -3.58 15.75
CA ALA A 49 -9.02 -4.56 16.02
C ALA A 49 -8.88 -5.23 17.38
N VAL A 50 -7.67 -5.42 17.90
CA VAL A 50 -7.40 -6.08 19.19
C VAL A 50 -7.44 -5.10 20.38
N VAL A 51 -7.11 -3.82 20.16
CA VAL A 51 -7.05 -2.80 21.22
C VAL A 51 -8.31 -2.74 22.09
N PRO A 52 -9.55 -2.75 21.56
CA PRO A 52 -10.76 -2.75 22.41
C PRO A 52 -10.83 -3.95 23.37
N TYR A 53 -10.35 -5.11 22.95
CA TYR A 53 -10.34 -6.31 23.79
C TYR A 53 -9.30 -6.24 24.90
N PHE A 54 -8.13 -5.63 24.65
CA PHE A 54 -7.17 -5.33 25.73
C PHE A 54 -7.76 -4.38 26.79
N VAL A 55 -8.55 -3.39 26.35
CA VAL A 55 -9.27 -2.50 27.28
C VAL A 55 -10.29 -3.28 28.10
N LEU A 56 -11.09 -4.11 27.45
CA LEU A 56 -12.22 -4.81 28.12
C LEU A 56 -11.75 -5.98 29.00
N GLU A 57 -10.77 -6.78 28.56
CA GLU A 57 -10.36 -8.01 29.24
C GLU A 57 -9.17 -7.83 30.17
N ARG A 58 -8.24 -6.91 29.84
CA ARG A 58 -7.02 -6.65 30.62
C ARG A 58 -7.10 -5.37 31.43
N GLY A 59 -8.22 -4.63 31.34
CA GLY A 59 -8.43 -3.39 32.07
C GLY A 59 -7.49 -2.25 31.67
N TYR A 60 -6.97 -2.26 30.44
CA TYR A 60 -6.09 -1.18 29.98
C TYR A 60 -6.85 0.11 29.83
N GLY A 61 -6.34 1.20 30.42
CA GLY A 61 -6.91 2.53 30.21
C GLY A 61 -6.73 3.03 28.76
N TYR A 62 -7.50 4.04 28.36
CA TYR A 62 -7.43 4.59 26.99
C TYR A 62 -6.05 5.13 26.61
N VAL A 63 -5.29 5.64 27.56
CA VAL A 63 -3.90 6.07 27.33
C VAL A 63 -3.01 4.88 26.96
N ALA A 64 -3.14 3.76 27.67
CA ALA A 64 -2.43 2.54 27.38
C ALA A 64 -2.86 1.96 26.01
N ALA A 65 -4.16 1.99 25.71
CA ALA A 65 -4.70 1.59 24.41
C ALA A 65 -4.09 2.42 23.26
N GLY A 66 -4.06 3.74 23.40
CA GLY A 66 -3.37 4.63 22.45
C GLY A 66 -1.86 4.36 22.36
N GLY A 67 -1.23 3.98 23.47
CA GLY A 67 0.16 3.56 23.52
C GLY A 67 0.46 2.31 22.70
N LEU A 68 -0.47 1.35 22.58
CA LEU A 68 -0.32 0.17 21.72
C LEU A 68 -0.35 0.58 20.24
N THR A 69 -1.28 1.45 19.85
CA THR A 69 -1.34 1.99 18.49
C THR A 69 -0.07 2.77 18.15
N LEU A 70 0.44 3.57 19.12
CA LEU A 70 1.70 4.27 18.97
C LEU A 70 2.88 3.31 18.78
N ALA A 71 2.94 2.20 19.55
CA ALA A 71 4.00 1.19 19.39
C ALA A 71 4.02 0.61 17.97
N ALA A 72 2.87 0.20 17.44
CA ALA A 72 2.74 -0.30 16.08
C ALA A 72 3.20 0.74 15.05
N THR A 73 2.77 1.99 15.19
CA THR A 73 3.09 3.08 14.25
C THR A 73 4.57 3.44 14.31
N LEU A 74 5.16 3.57 15.51
CA LEU A 74 6.59 3.85 15.68
C LEU A 74 7.45 2.72 15.10
N GLY A 75 7.06 1.46 15.37
CA GLY A 75 7.75 0.28 14.83
C GLY A 75 7.68 0.22 13.32
N SER A 76 6.54 0.52 12.72
CA SER A 76 6.36 0.39 11.27
C SER A 76 6.86 1.61 10.50
N ALA A 77 6.56 2.83 10.92
CA ALA A 77 6.82 4.03 10.12
C ALA A 77 8.27 4.49 10.14
N VAL A 78 8.83 4.60 11.35
CA VAL A 78 10.15 5.25 11.54
C VAL A 78 11.30 4.46 10.91
N PRO A 79 11.38 3.12 11.03
CA PRO A 79 12.50 2.37 10.46
C PRO A 79 12.41 2.16 8.94
N GLN A 80 11.24 2.29 8.32
CA GLN A 80 11.06 1.92 6.90
C GLN A 80 12.00 2.64 5.93
N PRO A 81 12.24 3.97 6.02
CA PRO A 81 13.20 4.63 5.14
C PRO A 81 14.64 4.12 5.34
N LEU A 82 15.03 3.79 6.58
CA LEU A 82 16.35 3.24 6.89
C LEU A 82 16.51 1.82 6.36
N VAL A 83 15.49 0.99 6.52
CA VAL A 83 15.44 -0.36 5.92
C VAL A 83 15.47 -0.26 4.40
N GLY A 84 14.77 0.71 3.80
CA GLY A 84 14.81 0.98 2.38
C GLY A 84 16.23 1.28 1.88
N LEU A 85 16.96 2.17 2.56
CA LEU A 85 18.36 2.46 2.27
C LEU A 85 19.27 1.22 2.40
N LEU A 86 19.01 0.39 3.40
CA LEU A 86 19.76 -0.85 3.60
C LEU A 86 19.54 -1.84 2.44
N VAL A 87 18.27 -2.04 2.05
CA VAL A 87 17.88 -2.92 0.95
C VAL A 87 18.45 -2.44 -0.39
N ASP A 88 18.52 -1.11 -0.60
CA ASP A 88 19.12 -0.54 -1.81
C ASP A 88 20.63 -0.77 -1.90
N ARG A 89 21.31 -0.81 -0.75
CA ARG A 89 22.77 -0.99 -0.68
C ARG A 89 23.20 -2.46 -0.64
N ARG A 90 22.37 -3.34 -0.09
CA ARG A 90 22.69 -4.75 0.14
C ARG A 90 21.53 -5.64 -0.31
N PRO A 91 21.77 -6.69 -1.10
CA PRO A 91 20.74 -7.68 -1.39
C PRO A 91 20.48 -8.51 -0.13
N LEU A 92 19.27 -8.38 0.43
CA LEU A 92 18.83 -9.10 1.62
C LEU A 92 17.58 -9.95 1.28
N PRO A 93 17.73 -11.06 0.52
CA PRO A 93 16.59 -11.83 0.00
C PRO A 93 15.75 -12.52 1.06
N TRP A 94 16.27 -12.62 2.29
CA TRP A 94 15.56 -13.20 3.45
C TRP A 94 14.73 -12.14 4.23
N LEU A 95 14.96 -10.86 4.01
CA LEU A 95 14.44 -9.79 4.86
C LEU A 95 12.92 -9.71 4.84
N SER A 96 12.26 -9.85 3.67
CA SER A 96 10.80 -9.87 3.58
C SER A 96 10.20 -11.04 4.37
N ALA A 97 10.83 -12.22 4.30
CA ALA A 97 10.36 -13.40 5.04
C ALA A 97 10.54 -13.22 6.55
N ALA A 98 11.71 -12.72 6.98
CA ALA A 98 11.98 -12.46 8.39
C ALA A 98 11.10 -11.33 8.96
N GLY A 99 10.87 -10.26 8.18
CA GLY A 99 9.98 -9.17 8.56
C GLY A 99 8.57 -9.67 8.79
N LEU A 100 8.02 -10.42 7.83
CA LEU A 100 6.68 -10.99 7.95
C LEU A 100 6.53 -11.96 9.13
N ALA A 101 7.54 -12.82 9.38
CA ALA A 101 7.55 -13.69 10.55
C ALA A 101 7.54 -12.89 11.86
N LEU A 102 8.37 -11.83 11.94
CA LEU A 102 8.44 -10.94 13.10
C LEU A 102 7.13 -10.19 13.32
N ALA A 103 6.49 -9.70 12.25
CA ALA A 103 5.20 -9.03 12.31
C ALA A 103 4.14 -9.94 12.92
N GLY A 104 4.03 -11.17 12.42
CA GLY A 104 3.05 -12.12 12.91
C GLY A 104 3.34 -12.66 14.31
N LEU A 105 4.61 -12.91 14.65
CA LEU A 105 4.99 -13.32 16.00
C LEU A 105 4.71 -12.21 17.02
N GLY A 106 5.09 -10.95 16.70
CA GLY A 106 4.82 -9.82 17.58
C GLY A 106 3.33 -9.62 17.86
N ALA A 107 2.54 -9.44 16.81
CA ALA A 107 1.09 -9.22 16.96
C ALA A 107 0.39 -10.47 17.54
N GLY A 108 0.72 -11.67 17.03
CA GLY A 108 0.06 -12.91 17.45
C GLY A 108 0.35 -13.28 18.90
N LEU A 109 1.56 -13.10 19.39
CA LEU A 109 1.91 -13.43 20.76
C LEU A 109 1.49 -12.36 21.78
N SER A 110 1.09 -11.15 21.32
CA SER A 110 0.73 -10.03 22.18
C SER A 110 -0.42 -10.35 23.16
N GLY A 111 -1.43 -11.13 22.73
CA GLY A 111 -2.54 -11.53 23.57
C GLY A 111 -2.21 -12.65 24.59
N LEU A 112 -1.07 -13.33 24.43
CA LEU A 112 -0.57 -14.33 25.39
C LEU A 112 0.32 -13.70 26.47
N ALA A 113 0.79 -12.47 26.24
CA ALA A 113 1.71 -11.79 27.13
C ALA A 113 0.97 -11.26 28.38
N ASP A 114 1.61 -11.41 29.53
CA ASP A 114 1.16 -10.79 30.79
C ASP A 114 1.87 -9.44 30.99
N GLY A 115 1.08 -8.44 31.34
CA GLY A 115 1.56 -7.09 31.60
C GLY A 115 1.72 -6.22 30.35
N TYR A 116 1.42 -4.93 30.52
CA TYR A 116 1.37 -3.94 29.46
C TYR A 116 2.69 -3.76 28.71
N ALA A 117 3.82 -3.72 29.44
CA ALA A 117 5.12 -3.46 28.85
C ALA A 117 5.52 -4.54 27.84
N LEU A 118 5.23 -5.81 28.13
CA LEU A 118 5.53 -6.91 27.21
C LEU A 118 4.60 -6.89 25.99
N VAL A 119 3.30 -6.60 26.19
CA VAL A 119 2.34 -6.42 25.08
C VAL A 119 2.80 -5.28 24.18
N TRP A 120 3.19 -4.14 24.77
CA TRP A 120 3.71 -2.97 24.04
C TRP A 120 4.94 -3.32 23.21
N LEU A 121 5.91 -4.04 23.82
CA LEU A 121 7.13 -4.48 23.12
C LEU A 121 6.81 -5.43 21.97
N LEU A 122 5.90 -6.38 22.16
CA LEU A 122 5.49 -7.32 21.12
C LEU A 122 4.79 -6.60 19.95
N VAL A 123 3.94 -5.60 20.23
CA VAL A 123 3.30 -4.77 19.22
C VAL A 123 4.33 -3.91 18.47
N LEU A 124 5.32 -3.35 19.19
CA LEU A 124 6.45 -2.63 18.57
C LEU A 124 7.26 -3.56 17.64
N LEU A 125 7.58 -4.77 18.09
CA LEU A 125 8.28 -5.78 17.28
C LEU A 125 7.47 -6.18 16.04
N SER A 126 6.15 -6.28 16.17
CA SER A 126 5.27 -6.46 15.01
C SER A 126 5.43 -5.32 14.00
N GLY A 127 5.40 -4.07 14.46
CA GLY A 127 5.65 -2.91 13.61
C GLY A 127 7.02 -2.94 12.94
N LEU A 128 8.09 -3.30 13.67
CA LEU A 128 9.43 -3.47 13.11
C LEU A 128 9.48 -4.56 12.02
N GLY A 129 8.71 -5.63 12.20
CA GLY A 129 8.53 -6.67 11.19
C GLY A 129 7.92 -6.12 9.90
N VAL A 130 6.85 -5.34 10.01
CA VAL A 130 6.20 -4.63 8.90
C VAL A 130 7.19 -3.67 8.23
N ALA A 131 7.98 -2.92 9.02
CA ALA A 131 9.00 -2.01 8.49
C ALA A 131 10.09 -2.74 7.70
N ALA A 132 10.45 -3.96 8.09
CA ALA A 132 11.41 -4.79 7.38
C ALA A 132 10.83 -5.38 6.09
N PHE A 133 9.54 -5.71 6.09
CA PHE A 133 8.86 -6.31 4.94
C PHE A 133 8.67 -5.32 3.78
N HIS A 134 8.06 -4.15 4.01
CA HIS A 134 7.59 -3.25 2.97
C HIS A 134 8.67 -2.81 1.95
N PRO A 135 9.85 -2.27 2.36
CA PRO A 135 10.85 -1.85 1.38
C PRO A 135 11.44 -3.02 0.60
N ALA A 136 11.64 -4.16 1.25
CA ALA A 136 12.19 -5.35 0.62
C ALA A 136 11.19 -5.99 -0.36
N ALA A 137 9.93 -6.14 0.05
CA ALA A 137 8.87 -6.67 -0.79
C ALA A 137 8.50 -5.70 -1.93
N GLY A 138 8.42 -4.41 -1.66
CA GLY A 138 8.14 -3.37 -2.66
C GLY A 138 9.19 -3.32 -3.76
N ARG A 139 10.48 -3.46 -3.40
CA ARG A 139 11.56 -3.60 -4.38
C ARG A 139 11.42 -4.88 -5.21
N ALA A 140 11.22 -6.02 -4.57
CA ALA A 140 11.08 -7.30 -5.27
C ALA A 140 9.83 -7.35 -6.16
N ALA A 141 8.72 -6.78 -5.72
CA ALA A 141 7.51 -6.63 -6.51
C ALA A 141 7.76 -5.75 -7.76
N ARG A 142 8.49 -4.64 -7.60
CA ARG A 142 8.86 -3.76 -8.72
C ARG A 142 9.73 -4.49 -9.76
N GLU A 143 10.70 -5.26 -9.31
CA GLU A 143 11.55 -6.08 -10.20
C GLU A 143 10.71 -7.15 -10.93
N ALA A 144 9.74 -7.78 -10.23
CA ALA A 144 8.86 -8.79 -10.81
C ALA A 144 7.82 -8.20 -11.79
N ALA A 145 7.32 -6.99 -11.52
CA ALA A 145 6.30 -6.30 -12.33
C ALA A 145 6.87 -5.68 -13.62
N GLY A 146 8.18 -5.39 -13.66
CA GLY A 146 8.77 -4.68 -14.76
C GLY A 146 8.16 -3.27 -14.90
N ASP A 147 7.70 -2.91 -16.08
CA ASP A 147 7.10 -1.59 -16.35
C ASP A 147 5.58 -1.57 -16.16
N SER A 148 4.95 -2.72 -15.87
CA SER A 148 3.50 -2.82 -15.75
C SER A 148 3.00 -2.23 -14.43
N THR A 149 2.21 -1.15 -14.51
CA THR A 149 1.51 -0.56 -13.38
C THR A 149 0.35 -1.45 -12.92
N SER A 150 -0.31 -2.15 -13.85
CA SER A 150 -1.34 -3.15 -13.53
C SER A 150 -0.79 -4.29 -12.68
N ALA A 151 0.44 -4.75 -12.95
CA ALA A 151 1.08 -5.78 -12.14
C ALA A 151 1.38 -5.23 -10.72
N MET A 152 1.94 -4.01 -10.60
CA MET A 152 2.17 -3.37 -9.30
C MET A 152 0.89 -3.13 -8.51
N SER A 153 -0.25 -2.89 -9.17
CA SER A 153 -1.53 -2.72 -8.47
C SER A 153 -2.01 -3.99 -7.76
N VAL A 154 -1.61 -5.18 -8.24
CA VAL A 154 -1.91 -6.45 -7.53
C VAL A 154 -1.15 -6.52 -6.21
N PHE A 155 0.11 -6.07 -6.19
CA PHE A 155 0.88 -5.95 -4.95
C PHE A 155 0.24 -4.97 -3.98
N ALA A 156 -0.06 -3.75 -4.43
CA ALA A 156 -0.64 -2.71 -3.60
C ALA A 156 -2.05 -3.08 -3.08
N ALA A 157 -2.90 -3.70 -3.93
CA ALA A 157 -4.21 -4.18 -3.53
C ALA A 157 -4.13 -5.28 -2.46
N GLY A 158 -3.05 -6.09 -2.48
CA GLY A 158 -2.79 -7.06 -1.42
C GLY A 158 -2.80 -6.41 -0.04
N GLY A 159 -2.07 -5.30 0.14
CA GLY A 159 -2.07 -4.56 1.40
C GLY A 159 -3.46 -4.08 1.82
N SER A 160 -4.21 -3.45 0.90
CA SER A 160 -5.57 -3.01 1.18
C SER A 160 -6.51 -4.17 1.60
N VAL A 161 -6.36 -5.33 0.96
CA VAL A 161 -7.11 -6.55 1.32
C VAL A 161 -6.73 -7.05 2.71
N GLY A 162 -5.43 -7.08 3.02
CA GLY A 162 -4.92 -7.50 4.33
C GLY A 162 -5.45 -6.64 5.46
N PHE A 163 -5.35 -5.32 5.29
CA PHE A 163 -5.88 -4.37 6.27
C PHE A 163 -7.39 -4.53 6.51
N PHE A 164 -8.15 -4.73 5.43
CA PHE A 164 -9.60 -4.98 5.52
C PHE A 164 -9.91 -6.33 6.20
N LEU A 165 -9.17 -7.39 5.88
CA LEU A 165 -9.42 -8.73 6.42
C LEU A 165 -9.12 -8.82 7.93
N ALA A 166 -8.26 -7.94 8.47
CA ALA A 166 -7.87 -8.01 9.86
C ALA A 166 -9.07 -7.95 10.83
N PRO A 167 -9.93 -6.92 10.83
CA PRO A 167 -11.11 -6.91 11.70
C PRO A 167 -12.13 -8.01 11.35
N VAL A 168 -12.27 -8.36 10.08
CA VAL A 168 -13.20 -9.42 9.65
C VAL A 168 -12.84 -10.78 10.26
N LEU A 169 -11.54 -11.09 10.31
CA LEU A 169 -11.05 -12.34 10.87
C LEU A 169 -10.87 -12.27 12.40
N ALA A 170 -10.39 -11.14 12.91
CA ALA A 170 -10.06 -10.99 14.31
C ALA A 170 -11.30 -10.89 15.19
N THR A 171 -12.29 -10.09 14.81
CA THR A 171 -13.47 -9.84 15.66
C THR A 171 -14.20 -11.12 16.09
N PRO A 172 -14.54 -12.09 15.20
CA PRO A 172 -15.21 -13.32 15.66
C PRO A 172 -14.31 -14.17 16.55
N LEU A 173 -12.99 -14.25 16.26
CA LEU A 173 -12.06 -15.03 17.06
C LEU A 173 -11.86 -14.42 18.46
N LEU A 174 -11.67 -13.09 18.51
CA LEU A 174 -11.52 -12.36 19.78
C LEU A 174 -12.80 -12.40 20.61
N SER A 175 -13.98 -12.30 19.98
CA SER A 175 -15.26 -12.41 20.66
C SER A 175 -15.50 -13.80 21.27
N ALA A 176 -14.98 -14.86 20.63
CA ALA A 176 -15.15 -16.22 21.09
C ALA A 176 -14.10 -16.64 22.14
N TRP A 177 -12.86 -16.23 22.00
CA TRP A 177 -11.72 -16.74 22.77
C TRP A 177 -10.88 -15.65 23.45
N GLY A 178 -11.35 -14.40 23.44
CA GLY A 178 -10.67 -13.25 24.05
C GLY A 178 -9.35 -12.91 23.36
N VAL A 179 -8.55 -12.06 24.01
CA VAL A 179 -7.26 -11.59 23.48
C VAL A 179 -6.27 -12.71 23.15
N ARG A 180 -6.40 -13.87 23.79
CA ARG A 180 -5.55 -15.03 23.51
C ARG A 180 -5.71 -15.56 22.08
N ALA A 181 -6.84 -15.29 21.44
CA ALA A 181 -7.11 -15.65 20.05
C ALA A 181 -6.11 -15.01 19.05
N THR A 182 -5.39 -13.96 19.44
CA THR A 182 -4.34 -13.37 18.62
C THR A 182 -3.28 -14.40 18.21
N ALA A 183 -3.05 -15.43 19.03
CA ALA A 183 -2.09 -16.51 18.72
C ALA A 183 -2.38 -17.25 17.40
N VAL A 184 -3.64 -17.31 16.98
CA VAL A 184 -4.04 -17.91 15.69
C VAL A 184 -3.39 -17.18 14.51
N PHE A 185 -3.16 -15.88 14.64
CA PHE A 185 -2.54 -15.06 13.60
C PHE A 185 -1.03 -15.28 13.42
N VAL A 186 -0.38 -16.04 14.31
CA VAL A 186 1.01 -16.48 14.07
C VAL A 186 1.11 -17.38 12.83
N LEU A 187 0.09 -18.23 12.62
CA LEU A 187 0.13 -19.25 11.57
C LEU A 187 0.22 -18.67 10.15
N PRO A 188 -0.64 -17.73 9.70
CA PRO A 188 -0.53 -17.17 8.35
C PRO A 188 0.81 -16.45 8.12
N ALA A 189 1.39 -15.80 9.13
CA ALA A 189 2.71 -15.18 9.02
C ALA A 189 3.80 -16.21 8.74
N LEU A 190 3.88 -17.27 9.57
CA LEU A 190 4.92 -18.27 9.43
C LEU A 190 4.79 -19.07 8.13
N LEU A 191 3.56 -19.39 7.71
CA LEU A 191 3.30 -20.07 6.43
C LEU A 191 3.78 -19.20 5.26
N MET A 192 3.39 -17.92 5.22
CA MET A 192 3.80 -17.04 4.14
C MET A 192 5.29 -16.71 4.20
N ALA A 193 5.86 -16.52 5.38
CA ALA A 193 7.31 -16.35 5.56
C ALA A 193 8.08 -17.57 5.03
N ALA A 194 7.60 -18.80 5.30
CA ALA A 194 8.21 -20.01 4.76
C ALA A 194 8.13 -20.07 3.22
N VAL A 195 7.01 -19.64 2.63
CA VAL A 195 6.85 -19.54 1.16
C VAL A 195 7.87 -18.55 0.59
N LEU A 196 7.96 -17.35 1.15
CA LEU A 196 8.90 -16.31 0.72
C LEU A 196 10.35 -16.76 0.90
N PHE A 197 10.67 -17.41 2.02
CA PHE A 197 12.02 -17.89 2.29
C PHE A 197 12.45 -19.00 1.30
N ARG A 198 11.55 -19.92 0.97
CA ARG A 198 11.82 -20.93 -0.07
C ARG A 198 11.96 -20.32 -1.45
N ALA A 199 11.16 -19.29 -1.76
CA ALA A 199 11.18 -18.61 -3.05
C ALA A 199 12.32 -17.58 -3.20
N ARG A 200 13.07 -17.24 -2.12
CA ARG A 200 14.00 -16.10 -2.08
C ARG A 200 15.04 -16.07 -3.21
N HIS A 201 15.58 -17.22 -3.61
CA HIS A 201 16.58 -17.29 -4.68
C HIS A 201 15.98 -17.15 -6.09
N ARG A 202 14.67 -17.37 -6.25
CA ARG A 202 13.95 -17.24 -7.53
C ARG A 202 13.30 -15.87 -7.71
N THR A 203 13.05 -15.18 -6.60
CA THR A 203 12.31 -13.91 -6.58
C THR A 203 13.20 -12.70 -6.40
N TYR A 204 14.40 -12.89 -5.82
CA TYR A 204 15.43 -11.86 -5.81
C TYR A 204 16.47 -12.21 -6.87
N PRO A 205 16.62 -11.41 -7.94
CA PRO A 205 17.70 -11.56 -8.89
C PRO A 205 19.03 -11.50 -8.15
N HIS A 206 19.98 -12.32 -8.58
CA HIS A 206 21.33 -12.31 -8.01
C HIS A 206 21.89 -10.88 -8.08
N ALA A 207 22.61 -10.48 -7.05
CA ALA A 207 23.26 -9.16 -6.89
C ALA A 207 24.33 -8.89 -7.98
N GLY A 208 24.00 -9.00 -9.21
CA GLY A 208 24.87 -8.84 -10.40
C GLY A 208 24.10 -8.73 -11.70
N GLY A 209 22.78 -9.03 -11.69
CA GLY A 209 21.97 -9.10 -12.91
C GLY A 209 20.89 -8.02 -13.06
N GLY A 210 20.72 -7.14 -12.10
CA GLY A 210 19.92 -5.94 -12.31
C GLY A 210 20.71 -5.02 -13.24
N ALA A 211 20.31 -4.89 -14.51
CA ALA A 211 20.83 -3.83 -15.35
C ALA A 211 20.82 -2.56 -14.48
N LYS A 212 22.00 -1.92 -14.32
CA LYS A 212 22.09 -0.60 -13.70
C LYS A 212 21.04 0.22 -14.42
N ARG A 213 19.92 0.51 -13.76
CA ARG A 213 18.93 1.41 -14.34
C ARG A 213 19.68 2.72 -14.51
N SER A 214 20.03 3.03 -15.75
CA SER A 214 20.66 4.28 -16.10
C SER A 214 19.60 5.35 -15.88
N GLY A 215 19.75 6.14 -14.83
CA GLY A 215 18.83 7.20 -14.50
C GLY A 215 19.35 7.99 -13.30
N ARG A 216 19.00 9.26 -13.24
CA ARG A 216 19.35 10.14 -12.12
C ARG A 216 18.20 10.16 -11.11
N ASP A 217 18.49 9.99 -9.81
CA ASP A 217 17.51 10.17 -8.73
C ASP A 217 16.97 11.60 -8.74
N ARG A 218 15.64 11.74 -8.81
CA ARG A 218 14.93 13.01 -8.92
C ARG A 218 14.14 13.30 -7.64
N TRP A 219 14.83 13.82 -6.65
CA TRP A 219 14.26 14.06 -5.32
C TRP A 219 13.12 15.08 -5.29
N ARG A 220 13.17 16.15 -6.11
CA ARG A 220 12.09 17.16 -6.14
C ARG A 220 10.75 16.56 -6.55
N PRO A 221 10.61 15.87 -7.70
CA PRO A 221 9.38 15.18 -8.04
C PRO A 221 8.96 14.13 -7.01
N PHE A 222 9.93 13.41 -6.41
CA PHE A 222 9.66 12.43 -5.36
C PHE A 222 9.05 13.07 -4.10
N LEU A 223 9.56 14.22 -3.65
CA LEU A 223 8.99 14.95 -2.51
C LEU A 223 7.58 15.47 -2.78
N VAL A 224 7.32 15.96 -4.01
CA VAL A 224 5.96 16.36 -4.43
C VAL A 224 5.00 15.16 -4.35
N LEU A 225 5.41 14.01 -4.91
CA LEU A 225 4.65 12.77 -4.84
C LEU A 225 4.41 12.33 -3.39
N THR A 226 5.43 12.40 -2.53
CA THR A 226 5.30 12.09 -1.10
C THR A 226 4.27 12.99 -0.43
N GLY A 227 4.23 14.28 -0.78
CA GLY A 227 3.20 15.21 -0.32
C GLY A 227 1.78 14.80 -0.75
N VAL A 228 1.61 14.36 -2.00
CA VAL A 228 0.31 13.83 -2.50
C VAL A 228 -0.09 12.58 -1.70
N GLU A 229 0.86 11.67 -1.43
CA GLU A 229 0.59 10.45 -0.65
C GLU A 229 0.22 10.76 0.80
N VAL A 230 0.89 11.72 1.44
CA VAL A 230 0.54 12.19 2.78
C VAL A 230 -0.89 12.74 2.82
N VAL A 231 -1.26 13.60 1.85
CA VAL A 231 -2.63 14.14 1.74
C VAL A 231 -3.64 13.00 1.60
N ARG A 232 -3.36 12.03 0.71
CA ARG A 232 -4.21 10.84 0.52
C ARG A 232 -4.37 10.06 1.83
N SER A 233 -3.28 9.83 2.53
CA SER A 233 -3.25 9.10 3.81
C SER A 233 -4.08 9.80 4.89
N VAL A 234 -3.97 11.13 5.02
CA VAL A 234 -4.77 11.92 5.97
C VAL A 234 -6.26 11.74 5.71
N VAL A 235 -6.69 11.80 4.44
CA VAL A 235 -8.09 11.57 4.07
C VAL A 235 -8.50 10.13 4.37
N PHE A 236 -7.68 9.14 4.03
CA PHE A 236 -7.97 7.73 4.29
C PHE A 236 -8.23 7.46 5.77
N PHE A 237 -7.32 7.90 6.65
CA PHE A 237 -7.49 7.72 8.10
C PHE A 237 -8.66 8.55 8.66
N GLY A 238 -8.90 9.75 8.13
CA GLY A 238 -10.05 10.56 8.51
C GLY A 238 -11.37 9.86 8.19
N VAL A 239 -11.53 9.35 6.97
CA VAL A 239 -12.74 8.59 6.58
C VAL A 239 -12.85 7.31 7.38
N SER A 240 -11.82 6.44 7.39
CA SER A 240 -11.89 5.12 8.02
C SER A 240 -12.16 5.18 9.52
N THR A 241 -11.68 6.22 10.21
CA THR A 241 -11.91 6.40 11.65
C THR A 241 -13.32 6.93 11.97
N PHE A 242 -13.85 7.81 11.13
CA PHE A 242 -15.06 8.56 11.47
C PHE A 242 -16.32 8.17 10.70
N ILE A 243 -16.21 7.35 9.64
CA ILE A 243 -17.34 6.97 8.81
C ILE A 243 -18.41 6.18 9.62
N GLU A 244 -18.03 5.21 10.42
CA GLU A 244 -18.96 4.45 11.27
C GLU A 244 -19.63 5.34 12.31
N LEU A 245 -18.86 6.21 12.97
CA LEU A 245 -19.39 7.16 13.96
C LEU A 245 -20.36 8.14 13.32
N TYR A 246 -20.11 8.57 12.07
CA TYR A 246 -21.02 9.43 11.32
C TYR A 246 -22.36 8.71 11.05
N TRP A 247 -22.34 7.44 10.62
CA TRP A 247 -23.54 6.65 10.43
C TRP A 247 -24.33 6.48 11.72
N LEU A 248 -23.65 6.15 12.81
CA LEU A 248 -24.30 5.93 14.13
C LEU A 248 -24.87 7.22 14.71
N ARG A 249 -24.11 8.29 14.73
CA ARG A 249 -24.43 9.51 15.45
C ARG A 249 -25.25 10.52 14.66
N GLN A 250 -25.00 10.62 13.35
CA GLN A 250 -25.63 11.61 12.49
C GLN A 250 -26.79 11.03 11.65
N LEU A 251 -26.62 9.83 11.14
CA LEU A 251 -27.64 9.17 10.32
C LEU A 251 -28.52 8.23 11.13
N HIS A 252 -28.28 8.10 12.45
CA HIS A 252 -28.99 7.21 13.36
C HIS A 252 -29.18 5.79 12.84
N ALA A 253 -28.15 5.30 12.14
CA ALA A 253 -28.14 3.98 11.54
C ALA A 253 -27.83 2.88 12.55
N SER A 254 -28.18 1.64 12.23
CA SER A 254 -27.79 0.48 13.02
C SER A 254 -26.28 0.24 12.96
N HIS A 255 -25.70 -0.45 13.94
CA HIS A 255 -24.30 -0.85 13.96
C HIS A 255 -23.90 -1.63 12.71
N LEU A 256 -24.79 -2.51 12.20
CA LEU A 256 -24.55 -3.27 10.98
C LEU A 256 -24.38 -2.35 9.75
N LEU A 257 -25.25 -1.35 9.62
CA LEU A 257 -25.21 -0.42 8.49
C LEU A 257 -24.01 0.54 8.58
N ALA A 258 -23.64 0.92 9.79
CA ALA A 258 -22.43 1.71 10.05
C ALA A 258 -21.15 0.93 9.65
N GLY A 259 -21.04 -0.33 10.07
CA GLY A 259 -19.94 -1.20 9.65
C GLY A 259 -19.92 -1.47 8.15
N ALA A 260 -21.12 -1.55 7.52
CA ALA A 260 -21.24 -1.67 6.07
C ALA A 260 -20.68 -0.44 5.35
N ALA A 261 -20.79 0.77 5.92
CA ALA A 261 -20.24 1.98 5.31
C ALA A 261 -18.70 1.94 5.25
N LEU A 262 -18.03 1.52 6.32
CA LEU A 262 -16.59 1.31 6.31
C LEU A 262 -16.19 0.20 5.34
N THR A 263 -16.92 -0.92 5.35
CA THR A 263 -16.70 -2.02 4.41
C THR A 263 -16.81 -1.56 2.95
N CYS A 264 -17.83 -0.79 2.60
CA CYS A 264 -18.01 -0.20 1.27
C CYS A 264 -16.83 0.69 0.88
N PHE A 265 -16.37 1.56 1.79
CA PHE A 265 -15.21 2.41 1.56
C PHE A 265 -13.94 1.60 1.28
N LEU A 266 -13.67 0.58 2.09
CA LEU A 266 -12.47 -0.26 1.94
C LEU A 266 -12.53 -1.14 0.67
N LEU A 267 -13.69 -1.72 0.34
CA LEU A 267 -13.90 -2.46 -0.91
C LEU A 267 -13.71 -1.56 -2.13
N GLY A 268 -14.25 -0.33 -2.06
CA GLY A 268 -13.98 0.69 -3.06
C GLY A 268 -12.47 0.93 -3.22
N GLY A 269 -11.74 0.97 -2.11
CA GLY A 269 -10.30 1.13 -2.09
C GLY A 269 -9.56 0.02 -2.84
N VAL A 270 -9.91 -1.23 -2.63
CA VAL A 270 -9.35 -2.37 -3.39
C VAL A 270 -9.63 -2.23 -4.88
N ALA A 271 -10.89 -1.94 -5.25
CA ALA A 271 -11.29 -1.75 -6.64
C ALA A 271 -10.54 -0.58 -7.29
N GLY A 272 -10.39 0.54 -6.56
CA GLY A 272 -9.65 1.72 -7.00
C GLY A 272 -8.17 1.42 -7.25
N THR A 273 -7.51 0.72 -6.33
CA THR A 273 -6.10 0.34 -6.46
C THR A 273 -5.87 -0.52 -7.71
N LEU A 274 -6.71 -1.53 -7.93
CA LEU A 274 -6.62 -2.41 -9.11
C LEU A 274 -6.99 -1.66 -10.42
N GLY A 275 -8.03 -0.83 -10.38
CA GLY A 275 -8.47 -0.02 -11.51
C GLY A 275 -7.44 1.03 -11.88
N GLY A 276 -6.81 1.66 -10.88
CA GLY A 276 -5.79 2.68 -11.06
C GLY A 276 -4.56 2.19 -11.82
N GLY A 277 -4.09 0.97 -11.53
CA GLY A 277 -3.00 0.37 -12.30
C GLY A 277 -3.32 0.22 -13.78
N ARG A 278 -4.52 -0.31 -14.09
CA ARG A 278 -4.98 -0.46 -15.50
C ARG A 278 -5.19 0.88 -16.20
N LEU A 279 -5.71 1.86 -15.47
CA LEU A 279 -5.91 3.20 -16.00
C LEU A 279 -4.57 3.88 -16.30
N ALA A 280 -3.58 3.72 -15.40
CA ALA A 280 -2.24 4.27 -15.57
C ALA A 280 -1.51 3.70 -16.78
N ASP A 281 -1.72 2.42 -17.10
CA ASP A 281 -1.16 1.80 -18.31
C ASP A 281 -1.78 2.41 -19.61
N ARG A 282 -2.97 3.03 -19.53
CA ARG A 282 -3.68 3.64 -20.68
C ARG A 282 -3.46 5.14 -20.83
N ILE A 283 -3.55 5.89 -19.74
CA ILE A 283 -3.52 7.38 -19.78
C ILE A 283 -2.28 8.00 -19.14
N GLY A 284 -1.39 7.17 -18.57
CA GLY A 284 -0.19 7.61 -17.85
C GLY A 284 -0.39 7.66 -16.34
N MET A 285 0.73 7.58 -15.61
CA MET A 285 0.73 7.49 -14.15
C MET A 285 0.33 8.80 -13.49
N VAL A 286 0.90 9.91 -13.93
CA VAL A 286 0.62 11.24 -13.37
C VAL A 286 -0.84 11.63 -13.57
N ARG A 287 -1.37 11.44 -14.77
CA ARG A 287 -2.79 11.73 -15.05
C ARG A 287 -3.72 10.88 -14.20
N THR A 288 -3.41 9.60 -14.02
CA THR A 288 -4.20 8.71 -13.16
C THR A 288 -4.20 9.19 -11.70
N ALA A 289 -3.05 9.61 -11.18
CA ALA A 289 -2.94 10.15 -9.83
C ALA A 289 -3.73 11.46 -9.67
N GLN A 290 -3.64 12.36 -10.65
CA GLN A 290 -4.38 13.62 -10.67
C GLN A 290 -5.89 13.40 -10.70
N TRP A 291 -6.38 12.53 -11.59
CA TRP A 291 -7.82 12.23 -11.70
C TRP A 291 -8.35 11.54 -10.44
N GLY A 292 -7.62 10.55 -9.88
CA GLY A 292 -8.04 9.89 -8.65
C GLY A 292 -8.16 10.88 -7.49
N THR A 293 -7.15 11.73 -7.30
CA THR A 293 -7.16 12.75 -6.25
C THR A 293 -8.28 13.78 -6.48
N ALA A 294 -8.49 14.25 -7.71
CA ALA A 294 -9.53 15.23 -8.03
C ALA A 294 -10.94 14.66 -7.84
N LEU A 295 -11.20 13.44 -8.30
CA LEU A 295 -12.51 12.77 -8.17
C LEU A 295 -12.85 12.41 -6.73
N THR A 296 -11.86 12.33 -5.84
CA THR A 296 -12.10 12.11 -4.40
C THR A 296 -12.88 13.28 -3.78
N VAL A 297 -12.68 14.52 -4.25
CA VAL A 297 -13.40 15.69 -3.75
C VAL A 297 -14.92 15.53 -3.91
N PRO A 298 -15.48 15.40 -5.14
CA PRO A 298 -16.91 15.25 -5.31
C PRO A 298 -17.46 13.98 -4.67
N ALA A 299 -16.68 12.87 -4.62
CA ALA A 299 -17.12 11.65 -3.97
C ALA A 299 -17.32 11.86 -2.45
N LEU A 300 -16.41 12.57 -1.78
CA LEU A 300 -16.54 12.91 -0.36
C LEU A 300 -17.66 13.94 -0.10
N VAL A 301 -17.84 14.91 -0.98
CA VAL A 301 -18.97 15.85 -0.89
C VAL A 301 -20.28 15.09 -0.96
N LEU A 302 -20.46 14.24 -1.98
CA LEU A 302 -21.68 13.44 -2.18
C LEU A 302 -21.91 12.46 -1.03
N LEU A 303 -20.85 11.85 -0.50
CA LEU A 303 -20.93 11.03 0.72
C LEU A 303 -21.55 11.79 1.89
N ARG A 304 -21.19 13.08 2.05
CA ARG A 304 -21.64 13.93 3.17
C ARG A 304 -23.03 14.51 2.98
N VAL A 305 -23.41 14.92 1.75
CA VAL A 305 -24.65 15.67 1.48
C VAL A 305 -25.82 14.77 1.08
N THR A 306 -25.57 13.53 0.68
CA THR A 306 -26.64 12.60 0.28
C THR A 306 -27.48 12.20 1.47
N PRO A 307 -28.80 12.37 1.42
CA PRO A 307 -29.69 12.08 2.56
C PRO A 307 -29.87 10.57 2.77
N GLY A 308 -30.25 10.22 3.99
CA GLY A 308 -30.49 8.84 4.41
C GLY A 308 -29.21 8.06 4.71
N ALA A 309 -29.36 6.79 5.11
CA ALA A 309 -28.23 5.95 5.53
C ALA A 309 -27.81 4.92 4.48
N TRP A 310 -28.65 4.68 3.45
CA TRP A 310 -28.38 3.68 2.40
C TRP A 310 -27.73 4.26 1.15
N ALA A 311 -28.27 5.39 0.63
CA ALA A 311 -27.75 6.01 -0.57
C ALA A 311 -26.28 6.47 -0.45
N PRO A 312 -25.81 7.03 0.71
CA PRO A 312 -24.41 7.39 0.88
C PRO A 312 -23.42 6.21 0.83
N LEU A 313 -23.89 4.94 0.98
CA LEU A 313 -23.01 3.77 0.82
C LEU A 313 -22.38 3.69 -0.57
N LEU A 314 -23.12 4.08 -1.62
CA LEU A 314 -22.58 4.17 -2.97
C LEU A 314 -21.40 5.16 -3.02
N PHE A 315 -21.55 6.31 -2.37
CA PHE A 315 -20.50 7.34 -2.34
C PHE A 315 -19.34 6.95 -1.41
N ALA A 316 -19.58 6.08 -0.41
CA ALA A 316 -18.49 5.46 0.34
C ALA A 316 -17.64 4.57 -0.56
N VAL A 317 -18.23 3.72 -1.41
CA VAL A 317 -17.51 2.93 -2.42
C VAL A 317 -16.75 3.84 -3.38
N LEU A 318 -17.40 4.89 -3.92
CA LEU A 318 -16.76 5.81 -4.86
C LEU A 318 -15.63 6.60 -4.21
N ALA A 319 -15.79 7.07 -2.96
CA ALA A 319 -14.75 7.76 -2.22
C ALA A 319 -13.54 6.83 -1.97
N GLY A 320 -13.79 5.59 -1.58
CA GLY A 320 -12.73 4.58 -1.44
C GLY A 320 -12.01 4.30 -2.75
N ALA A 321 -12.77 4.13 -3.84
CA ALA A 321 -12.21 3.84 -5.15
C ALA A 321 -11.36 4.99 -5.69
N THR A 322 -11.88 6.22 -5.65
CA THR A 322 -11.17 7.40 -6.16
C THR A 322 -9.93 7.74 -5.33
N LEU A 323 -10.03 7.65 -4.00
CA LEU A 323 -8.91 7.90 -3.08
C LEU A 323 -7.78 6.89 -3.25
N ASN A 324 -8.07 5.63 -3.54
CA ASN A 324 -7.06 4.58 -3.70
C ASN A 324 -6.66 4.31 -5.17
N LEU A 325 -7.33 4.94 -6.14
CA LEU A 325 -6.97 4.86 -7.55
C LEU A 325 -5.50 5.27 -7.81
N PRO A 326 -4.93 6.33 -7.17
CA PRO A 326 -3.53 6.68 -7.31
C PRO A 326 -2.56 5.80 -6.51
N PHE A 327 -3.00 4.99 -5.54
CA PHE A 327 -2.11 4.36 -4.57
C PHE A 327 -0.98 3.53 -5.22
N ALA A 328 -1.31 2.50 -6.02
CA ALA A 328 -0.32 1.68 -6.70
C ALA A 328 0.55 2.50 -7.67
N VAL A 329 -0.05 3.51 -8.28
CA VAL A 329 0.60 4.42 -9.21
C VAL A 329 1.67 5.25 -8.51
N LEU A 330 1.35 5.83 -7.33
CA LEU A 330 2.29 6.62 -6.54
C LEU A 330 3.46 5.78 -6.04
N VAL A 331 3.22 4.53 -5.63
CA VAL A 331 4.29 3.60 -5.24
C VAL A 331 5.25 3.34 -6.41
N LYS A 332 4.73 3.00 -7.60
CA LYS A 332 5.55 2.75 -8.77
C LYS A 332 6.29 4.02 -9.24
N LEU A 333 5.56 5.13 -9.32
CA LEU A 333 6.10 6.42 -9.76
C LEU A 333 7.21 6.91 -8.81
N GLY A 334 7.06 6.68 -7.49
CA GLY A 334 8.10 6.97 -6.52
C GLY A 334 9.39 6.20 -6.79
N GLN A 335 9.29 4.93 -7.17
CA GLN A 335 10.44 4.11 -7.55
C GLN A 335 11.03 4.51 -8.91
N ASP A 336 10.21 5.01 -9.84
CA ASP A 336 10.67 5.55 -11.12
C ASP A 336 11.38 6.90 -10.95
N TYR A 337 10.99 7.72 -9.96
CA TYR A 337 11.70 8.95 -9.61
C TYR A 337 13.05 8.71 -8.90
N LEU A 338 13.16 7.60 -8.15
CA LEU A 338 14.40 7.20 -7.49
C LEU A 338 14.90 5.85 -8.01
N PRO A 339 15.32 5.76 -9.28
CA PRO A 339 15.68 4.49 -9.92
C PRO A 339 16.87 3.79 -9.25
N ASN A 340 17.76 4.54 -8.60
CA ASN A 340 18.89 3.97 -7.86
C ASN A 340 18.54 3.58 -6.42
N ARG A 341 17.33 3.92 -5.93
CA ARG A 341 16.88 3.74 -4.55
C ARG A 341 15.43 3.26 -4.45
N PRO A 342 15.05 2.17 -5.17
CA PRO A 342 13.65 1.71 -5.20
C PRO A 342 13.15 1.22 -3.82
N GLY A 343 14.04 0.70 -2.96
CA GLY A 343 13.70 0.33 -1.59
C GLY A 343 13.41 1.54 -0.70
N THR A 344 14.21 2.61 -0.82
CA THR A 344 13.95 3.89 -0.14
C THR A 344 12.62 4.48 -0.60
N ALA A 345 12.36 4.48 -1.91
CA ALA A 345 11.10 4.96 -2.46
C ALA A 345 9.90 4.18 -1.90
N ALA A 346 9.98 2.84 -1.88
CA ALA A 346 8.93 2.00 -1.30
C ALA A 346 8.75 2.25 0.20
N GLY A 347 9.84 2.36 0.97
CA GLY A 347 9.78 2.62 2.41
C GLY A 347 9.12 3.96 2.76
N VAL A 348 9.30 4.98 1.92
CA VAL A 348 8.62 6.27 2.09
C VAL A 348 7.17 6.20 1.65
N THR A 349 6.87 5.65 0.48
CA THR A 349 5.51 5.68 -0.10
C THR A 349 4.56 4.66 0.53
N LEU A 350 5.03 3.47 0.91
CA LEU A 350 4.21 2.45 1.57
C LEU A 350 4.19 2.60 3.11
N GLY A 351 5.21 3.23 3.66
CA GLY A 351 5.38 3.32 5.11
C GLY A 351 5.21 4.73 5.66
N LEU A 352 6.27 5.53 5.57
CA LEU A 352 6.31 6.83 6.24
C LEU A 352 5.15 7.73 5.85
N ALA A 353 4.89 7.91 4.55
CA ALA A 353 3.82 8.79 4.06
C ALA A 353 2.43 8.30 4.47
N VAL A 354 2.20 6.97 4.43
CA VAL A 354 0.94 6.37 4.89
C VAL A 354 0.75 6.57 6.40
N SER A 355 1.80 6.45 7.18
CA SER A 355 1.71 6.57 8.65
C SER A 355 1.41 8.00 9.12
N VAL A 356 1.77 9.04 8.35
CA VAL A 356 1.45 10.44 8.70
C VAL A 356 -0.04 10.65 8.87
N GLY A 357 -0.88 10.00 8.06
CA GLY A 357 -2.33 10.07 8.20
C GLY A 357 -2.83 9.59 9.57
N GLY A 358 -2.25 8.49 10.07
CA GLY A 358 -2.57 7.98 11.41
C GLY A 358 -2.14 8.94 12.54
N LEU A 359 -1.03 9.66 12.37
CA LEU A 359 -0.58 10.67 13.34
C LEU A 359 -1.51 11.89 13.41
N VAL A 360 -2.22 12.20 12.33
CA VAL A 360 -3.20 13.31 12.27
C VAL A 360 -4.55 12.91 12.86
N ALA A 361 -4.85 11.62 13.01
CA ALA A 361 -6.14 11.14 13.51
C ALA A 361 -6.58 11.75 14.87
N PRO A 362 -5.69 12.00 15.87
CA PRO A 362 -6.07 12.71 17.10
C PRO A 362 -6.61 14.11 16.87
N LEU A 363 -6.15 14.84 15.85
CA LEU A 363 -6.65 16.19 15.51
C LEU A 363 -8.09 16.11 14.98
N PHE A 364 -8.43 15.08 14.20
CA PHE A 364 -9.83 14.81 13.84
C PHE A 364 -10.67 14.45 15.05
N GLY A 365 -10.11 13.75 16.04
CA GLY A 365 -10.76 13.49 17.32
C GLY A 365 -11.13 14.78 18.06
N LEU A 366 -10.22 15.74 18.14
CA LEU A 366 -10.48 17.06 18.73
C LEU A 366 -11.58 17.80 17.95
N LEU A 367 -11.54 17.78 16.62
CA LEU A 367 -12.59 18.37 15.79
C LEU A 367 -13.95 17.70 16.06
N ALA A 368 -13.96 16.37 16.17
CA ALA A 368 -15.18 15.62 16.46
C ALA A 368 -15.75 15.88 17.86
N GLN A 369 -14.93 16.21 18.85
CA GLN A 369 -15.40 16.62 20.19
C GLN A 369 -16.25 17.88 20.15
N HIS A 370 -15.89 18.85 19.27
CA HIS A 370 -16.59 20.13 19.19
C HIS A 370 -17.73 20.15 18.16
N HIS A 371 -17.58 19.44 17.05
CA HIS A 371 -18.48 19.51 15.90
C HIS A 371 -19.12 18.17 15.52
N GLY A 372 -18.90 17.12 16.33
CA GLY A 372 -19.34 15.76 16.03
C GLY A 372 -18.60 15.12 14.84
N PRO A 373 -18.86 13.85 14.54
CA PRO A 373 -18.29 13.16 13.38
C PRO A 373 -18.61 13.84 12.04
N GLN A 374 -19.76 14.52 11.96
CA GLN A 374 -20.15 15.29 10.77
C GLN A 374 -19.20 16.44 10.48
N GLY A 375 -18.60 17.06 11.50
CA GLY A 375 -17.59 18.12 11.32
C GLY A 375 -16.33 17.60 10.63
N VAL A 376 -15.90 16.40 11.01
CA VAL A 376 -14.77 15.74 10.34
C VAL A 376 -15.11 15.46 8.87
N LEU A 377 -16.26 14.83 8.59
CA LEU A 377 -16.68 14.53 7.22
C LEU A 377 -16.93 15.78 6.37
N ALA A 378 -17.25 16.91 6.98
CA ALA A 378 -17.38 18.20 6.28
C ALA A 378 -16.01 18.80 5.91
N LEU A 379 -14.96 18.58 6.72
CA LEU A 379 -13.60 19.04 6.43
C LEU A 379 -12.89 18.19 5.37
N LEU A 380 -13.13 16.87 5.39
CA LEU A 380 -12.39 15.90 4.56
C LEU A 380 -12.40 16.23 3.05
N PRO A 381 -13.47 16.75 2.42
CA PRO A 381 -13.43 17.10 0.99
C PRO A 381 -12.46 18.22 0.62
N ALA A 382 -12.10 19.09 1.59
CA ALA A 382 -11.16 20.20 1.36
C ALA A 382 -9.70 19.71 1.29
N ILE A 383 -9.37 18.62 1.98
CA ILE A 383 -8.00 18.12 2.10
C ILE A 383 -7.43 17.65 0.74
N PRO A 384 -8.15 16.88 -0.09
CA PRO A 384 -7.64 16.47 -1.40
C PRO A 384 -7.35 17.62 -2.36
N LEU A 385 -7.92 18.83 -2.16
CA LEU A 385 -7.61 20.01 -2.97
C LEU A 385 -6.11 20.36 -2.89
N LEU A 386 -5.49 20.17 -1.72
CA LEU A 386 -4.04 20.32 -1.58
C LEU A 386 -3.31 19.24 -2.41
N GLY A 387 -3.81 18.01 -2.42
CA GLY A 387 -3.27 16.93 -3.26
C GLY A 387 -3.41 17.22 -4.75
N VAL A 388 -4.52 17.84 -5.18
CA VAL A 388 -4.72 18.31 -6.57
C VAL A 388 -3.69 19.40 -6.92
N ALA A 389 -3.49 20.39 -6.03
CA ALA A 389 -2.51 21.45 -6.24
C ALA A 389 -1.07 20.89 -6.33
N LEU A 390 -0.69 19.98 -5.43
CA LEU A 390 0.61 19.30 -5.48
C LEU A 390 0.73 18.42 -6.73
N GLY A 391 -0.33 17.73 -7.11
CA GLY A 391 -0.38 16.87 -8.29
C GLY A 391 -0.08 17.61 -9.61
N ALA A 392 -0.36 18.91 -9.67
CA ALA A 392 -0.03 19.74 -10.84
C ALA A 392 1.49 19.85 -11.10
N PHE A 393 2.31 19.64 -10.06
CA PHE A 393 3.77 19.67 -10.15
C PHE A 393 4.41 18.29 -10.37
N MET A 394 3.59 17.22 -10.48
CA MET A 394 4.08 15.89 -10.80
C MET A 394 4.45 15.81 -12.30
N VAL A 395 5.49 15.05 -12.61
CA VAL A 395 6.04 14.93 -13.96
C VAL A 395 6.09 13.47 -14.39
N GLU A 396 5.58 13.17 -15.59
CA GLU A 396 5.66 11.81 -16.13
C GLU A 396 7.12 11.41 -16.42
N PRO A 397 7.61 10.24 -15.97
CA PRO A 397 9.01 9.83 -16.13
C PRO A 397 9.47 9.74 -17.59
N GLY A 398 8.56 9.49 -18.54
CA GLY A 398 8.87 9.40 -19.97
C GLY A 398 9.46 10.68 -20.55
N ARG A 399 9.10 11.85 -20.01
CA ARG A 399 9.65 13.14 -20.47
C ARG A 399 11.15 13.32 -20.21
N TRP A 400 11.76 12.51 -19.35
CA TRP A 400 13.18 12.64 -19.02
C TRP A 400 14.07 11.66 -19.78
N LYS A 401 13.47 10.64 -20.45
CA LYS A 401 14.21 9.74 -21.32
C LYS A 401 14.73 10.51 -22.54
N ASP A 402 13.97 11.50 -22.99
CA ASP A 402 14.32 12.35 -24.13
C ASP A 402 15.42 13.39 -23.79
N GLU A 403 15.60 13.74 -22.50
CA GLU A 403 16.64 14.67 -22.05
C GLU A 403 17.99 13.99 -21.71
N ALA A 404 18.03 12.66 -21.60
CA ALA A 404 19.18 11.91 -21.09
C ALA A 404 20.08 11.32 -22.22
N ASP A 405 19.65 11.43 -23.46
CA ASP A 405 20.40 10.94 -24.60
C ASP A 405 20.71 12.13 -25.54
N PRO A 406 21.76 12.95 -25.27
CA PRO A 406 22.31 13.79 -26.28
C PRO A 406 22.78 12.85 -27.42
N ALA A 407 22.31 13.10 -28.63
CA ALA A 407 22.74 12.36 -29.82
C ALA A 407 24.27 12.17 -29.78
N PRO A 408 24.79 10.97 -30.05
CA PRO A 408 26.25 10.78 -30.14
C PRO A 408 26.83 11.84 -31.04
N GLU A 409 27.82 12.60 -30.52
CA GLU A 409 28.54 13.56 -31.33
C GLU A 409 29.00 12.83 -32.62
N PRO A 410 28.79 13.42 -33.80
CA PRO A 410 29.23 12.80 -35.02
C PRO A 410 30.76 12.58 -34.94
N GLU A 411 31.19 11.34 -35.12
CA GLU A 411 32.61 11.00 -35.17
C GLU A 411 33.34 11.99 -36.08
N PRO A 412 34.45 12.58 -35.63
CA PRO A 412 35.21 13.49 -36.46
C PRO A 412 35.66 12.74 -37.72
N ALA A 413 35.23 13.26 -38.86
CA ALA A 413 35.58 12.70 -40.14
C ALA A 413 37.11 12.53 -40.21
N THR A 414 37.57 11.28 -40.22
CA THR A 414 38.96 10.94 -40.47
C THR A 414 39.30 11.45 -41.85
N ARG A 415 40.02 12.59 -41.90
CA ARG A 415 40.64 13.07 -43.14
C ARG A 415 41.72 12.05 -43.50
N GLY A 416 41.50 11.34 -44.63
CA GLY A 416 42.49 10.54 -45.33
C GLY A 416 43.48 11.41 -46.09
#